data_43bbe39553db66ace8465e5cdc44fb01
#
_entry.id   43bbe39553db66ace8465e5cdc44fb01
#
_cell.length_a   1.000
_cell.length_b   1.000
_cell.length_c   1.000
_cell.angle_alpha   90.00
_cell.angle_beta   90.00
_cell.angle_gamma   90.00
#
_symmetry.space_group_name_H-M   'P 1'
#
loop_
_entity.id
_entity.type
_entity.pdbx_description
1 polymer ?
#
loop_
_entity_poly.entity_id
_entity_poly.type
_entity_poly.pdbx_seq_one_letter_code
_entity_poly.pdbx_strand_id
1 'polypeptide(L)'
;MMNGRSRAFLCSSGLRHSFFICFLRLLALVISFALTLSLQAQPPPSAKDILASVRMMEAQQQIDLQGQLRQNDVIVPFRLTQNGPLIRYSFTNPDEVLQLRLGEKSSRLDLVTDSGTEKFAVSKLNQRIRGTSVSYEDLAFKFLYWPTARVLGEENVRTRNCWKLQLRAPSGESQYSNILLWVDKVSGALMRMEGYDWNAQLVKRFEVVSAQKIDNRWFLKQMRIEELQPGTNHVLSRTYLEIKK
;
A
#
# COMPACT_ATOMS: atom_id res chain seq x y z
N MET A 1 6.47 33.73 100.95
CA MET A 1 7.32 34.81 100.53
C MET A 1 7.74 34.61 99.08
N MET A 2 7.40 35.61 98.20
CA MET A 2 8.03 36.00 96.95
C MET A 2 8.12 34.96 95.86
N ASN A 3 7.29 35.13 94.86
CA ASN A 3 7.41 35.90 93.61
C ASN A 3 8.49 35.41 92.62
N GLY A 4 8.05 35.09 91.44
CA GLY A 4 8.93 34.93 90.26
C GLY A 4 8.16 34.54 89.04
N ARG A 5 7.64 35.51 88.29
CA ARG A 5 7.07 35.40 86.96
C ARG A 5 8.14 34.96 85.91
N SER A 6 7.81 34.17 84.99
CA SER A 6 8.47 34.20 83.67
C SER A 6 7.53 33.81 82.54
N ARG A 7 7.60 34.68 81.55
CA ARG A 7 6.72 34.75 80.38
C ARG A 7 6.96 33.62 79.30
N ALA A 8 5.89 33.25 78.72
CA ALA A 8 5.87 32.46 77.52
C ALA A 8 6.53 33.14 76.32
N PHE A 9 7.28 32.40 75.50
CA PHE A 9 7.62 32.76 74.15
C PHE A 9 6.91 31.81 73.21
N LEU A 10 5.89 32.32 72.57
CA LEU A 10 5.31 31.69 71.36
C LEU A 10 6.23 31.96 70.16
N CYS A 11 6.82 30.95 69.64
CA CYS A 11 7.57 31.04 68.35
C CYS A 11 6.78 30.38 67.25
N SER A 12 6.52 31.16 66.25
CA SER A 12 5.69 30.89 65.09
C SER A 12 6.19 29.70 64.28
N SER A 13 5.35 28.65 64.11
CA SER A 13 5.54 27.55 63.19
C SER A 13 4.67 27.67 61.91
N GLY A 14 4.15 28.87 61.61
CA GLY A 14 3.19 29.07 60.52
C GLY A 14 3.78 29.32 59.13
N LEU A 15 5.08 29.65 58.97
CA LEU A 15 5.63 30.06 57.68
C LEU A 15 6.22 28.91 56.80
N ARG A 16 6.53 27.78 57.39
CA ARG A 16 7.16 26.67 56.62
C ARG A 16 6.18 25.84 55.78
N HIS A 17 4.91 25.77 56.17
CA HIS A 17 3.92 24.97 55.42
C HIS A 17 3.41 25.67 54.17
N SER A 18 3.35 26.99 54.13
CA SER A 18 2.87 27.75 53.00
C SER A 18 3.84 27.70 51.79
N PHE A 19 5.14 27.70 52.04
CA PHE A 19 6.16 27.60 50.98
C PHE A 19 6.20 26.22 50.34
N PHE A 20 5.99 25.17 51.14
CA PHE A 20 6.03 23.79 50.63
C PHE A 20 4.82 23.48 49.72
N ILE A 21 3.64 23.99 50.07
CA ILE A 21 2.42 23.78 49.23
C ILE A 21 2.50 24.59 47.94
N CYS A 22 3.11 25.79 47.95
CA CYS A 22 3.29 26.59 46.76
C CYS A 22 4.30 25.95 45.80
N PHE A 23 5.39 25.34 46.31
CA PHE A 23 6.40 24.67 45.53
C PHE A 23 5.86 23.36 44.89
N LEU A 24 5.02 22.60 45.62
CA LEU A 24 4.37 21.38 45.08
C LEU A 24 3.37 21.71 43.97
N ARG A 25 2.63 22.83 44.08
CA ARG A 25 1.70 23.28 43.05
C ARG A 25 2.41 23.78 41.80
N LEU A 26 3.55 24.46 41.94
CA LEU A 26 4.38 24.87 40.81
C LEU A 26 5.00 23.70 40.11
N LEU A 27 5.49 22.69 40.84
CA LEU A 27 6.06 21.44 40.26
C LEU A 27 5.01 20.63 39.52
N ALA A 28 3.77 20.54 40.07
CA ALA A 28 2.66 19.84 39.37
C ALA A 28 2.24 20.55 38.07
N LEU A 29 2.28 21.88 38.02
CA LEU A 29 1.96 22.66 36.83
C LEU A 29 3.02 22.50 35.75
N VAL A 30 4.31 22.42 36.10
CA VAL A 30 5.41 22.20 35.14
C VAL A 30 5.35 20.78 34.58
N ILE A 31 5.04 19.76 35.39
CA ILE A 31 4.90 18.39 34.95
C ILE A 31 3.68 18.23 34.02
N SER A 32 2.56 18.91 34.31
CA SER A 32 1.37 18.89 33.42
C SER A 32 1.66 19.58 32.09
N PHE A 33 2.45 20.64 32.06
CA PHE A 33 2.83 21.32 30.82
C PHE A 33 3.83 20.53 30.00
N ALA A 34 4.74 19.75 30.61
CA ALA A 34 5.69 18.88 29.93
C ALA A 34 5.01 17.66 29.29
N LEU A 35 3.92 17.13 29.88
CA LEU A 35 3.16 16.01 29.31
C LEU A 35 2.32 16.39 28.07
N THR A 36 1.95 17.64 27.91
CA THR A 36 1.17 18.11 26.75
C THR A 36 2.01 18.35 25.50
N LEU A 37 3.34 18.43 25.62
CA LEU A 37 4.26 18.63 24.49
C LEU A 37 4.62 17.35 23.72
N SER A 38 4.16 16.17 24.14
CA SER A 38 4.63 14.89 23.58
C SER A 38 3.66 14.22 22.59
N LEU A 39 2.52 14.83 22.26
CA LEU A 39 1.63 14.33 21.21
C LEU A 39 1.79 15.12 19.91
N GLN A 40 3.01 15.22 19.41
CA GLN A 40 3.19 15.59 18.02
C GLN A 40 2.81 14.35 17.21
N ALA A 41 1.59 14.33 16.66
CA ALA A 41 1.20 13.36 15.65
C ALA A 41 2.23 13.41 14.51
N GLN A 42 2.93 12.31 14.27
CA GLN A 42 3.85 12.24 13.15
C GLN A 42 3.08 12.62 11.88
N PRO A 43 3.65 13.50 11.03
CA PRO A 43 3.00 13.84 9.77
C PRO A 43 2.72 12.55 8.98
N PRO A 44 1.59 12.48 8.28
CA PRO A 44 1.28 11.30 7.47
C PRO A 44 2.40 11.06 6.46
N PRO A 45 2.73 9.80 6.15
CA PRO A 45 3.80 9.47 5.21
C PRO A 45 3.49 10.07 3.84
N SER A 46 4.52 10.49 3.12
CA SER A 46 4.35 10.97 1.75
C SER A 46 3.93 9.82 0.81
N ALA A 47 3.28 10.13 -0.29
CA ALA A 47 2.95 9.13 -1.31
C ALA A 47 4.19 8.39 -1.82
N LYS A 48 5.32 9.09 -1.91
CA LYS A 48 6.61 8.53 -2.33
C LYS A 48 7.11 7.49 -1.33
N ASP A 49 6.99 7.74 -0.03
CA ASP A 49 7.43 6.82 1.01
C ASP A 49 6.54 5.57 1.06
N ILE A 50 5.21 5.74 0.91
CA ILE A 50 4.27 4.62 0.83
C ILE A 50 4.61 3.74 -0.38
N LEU A 51 4.80 4.32 -1.58
CA LEU A 51 5.14 3.57 -2.78
C LEU A 51 6.52 2.90 -2.66
N ALA A 52 7.50 3.55 -2.02
CA ALA A 52 8.81 2.95 -1.76
C ALA A 52 8.69 1.72 -0.85
N SER A 53 7.87 1.80 0.20
CA SER A 53 7.61 0.66 1.09
C SER A 53 6.95 -0.51 0.35
N VAL A 54 5.96 -0.22 -0.52
CA VAL A 54 5.32 -1.25 -1.36
C VAL A 54 6.35 -1.96 -2.24
N ARG A 55 7.16 -1.20 -2.98
CA ARG A 55 8.21 -1.77 -3.85
C ARG A 55 9.23 -2.60 -3.08
N MET A 56 9.65 -2.13 -1.90
CA MET A 56 10.61 -2.85 -1.05
C MET A 56 10.02 -4.16 -0.53
N MET A 57 8.76 -4.19 -0.10
CA MET A 57 8.10 -5.41 0.36
C MET A 57 7.93 -6.42 -0.78
N GLU A 58 7.52 -5.96 -1.95
CA GLU A 58 7.42 -6.82 -3.13
C GLU A 58 8.82 -7.40 -3.48
N ALA A 59 9.87 -6.59 -3.45
CA ALA A 59 11.22 -7.03 -3.79
C ALA A 59 11.87 -8.00 -2.78
N GLN A 60 11.25 -8.26 -1.63
CA GLN A 60 11.77 -9.19 -0.60
C GLN A 60 11.07 -10.55 -0.61
N GLN A 61 10.07 -10.76 -1.46
CA GLN A 61 9.29 -11.98 -1.47
C GLN A 61 10.02 -13.14 -2.14
N GLN A 62 9.78 -14.34 -1.62
CA GLN A 62 10.09 -15.61 -2.29
C GLN A 62 8.80 -16.40 -2.42
N ILE A 63 8.37 -16.64 -3.66
CA ILE A 63 7.06 -17.22 -3.97
C ILE A 63 7.24 -18.25 -5.09
N ASP A 64 6.52 -19.36 -4.97
CA ASP A 64 6.27 -20.32 -6.03
C ASP A 64 4.83 -20.80 -5.90
N LEU A 65 3.96 -20.25 -6.71
CA LEU A 65 2.52 -20.46 -6.64
C LEU A 65 1.95 -20.77 -8.02
N GLN A 66 0.94 -21.60 -8.04
CA GLN A 66 0.11 -21.81 -9.21
C GLN A 66 -1.13 -20.93 -9.14
N GLY A 67 -1.61 -20.48 -10.28
CA GLY A 67 -2.80 -19.65 -10.37
C GLY A 67 -3.50 -19.78 -11.72
N GLN A 68 -4.57 -19.03 -11.85
CA GLN A 68 -5.29 -18.89 -13.10
C GLN A 68 -5.94 -17.52 -13.22
N LEU A 69 -6.08 -17.05 -14.45
CA LEU A 69 -7.03 -16.00 -14.81
C LEU A 69 -8.29 -16.70 -15.32
N ARG A 70 -9.46 -16.35 -14.77
CA ARG A 70 -10.74 -16.92 -15.19
C ARG A 70 -11.70 -15.81 -15.56
N GLN A 71 -12.20 -15.85 -16.80
CA GLN A 71 -13.22 -14.93 -17.31
C GLN A 71 -14.24 -15.73 -18.12
N ASN A 72 -15.47 -15.83 -17.61
CA ASN A 72 -16.50 -16.71 -18.16
C ASN A 72 -15.93 -18.15 -18.31
N ASP A 73 -15.95 -18.71 -19.53
CA ASP A 73 -15.45 -20.04 -19.85
C ASP A 73 -13.94 -20.07 -20.18
N VAL A 74 -13.30 -18.89 -20.23
CA VAL A 74 -11.86 -18.80 -20.49
C VAL A 74 -11.10 -18.99 -19.19
N ILE A 75 -10.22 -20.00 -19.16
CA ILE A 75 -9.29 -20.28 -18.06
C ILE A 75 -7.87 -20.22 -18.60
N VAL A 76 -7.07 -19.33 -18.06
CA VAL A 76 -5.65 -19.17 -18.40
C VAL A 76 -4.81 -19.56 -17.19
N PRO A 77 -4.30 -20.79 -17.11
CA PRO A 77 -3.43 -21.21 -16.03
C PRO A 77 -2.06 -20.51 -16.13
N PHE A 78 -1.46 -20.24 -14.99
CA PHE A 78 -0.10 -19.71 -14.90
C PHE A 78 0.61 -20.19 -13.64
N ARG A 79 1.94 -20.18 -13.69
CA ARG A 79 2.80 -20.30 -12.51
C ARG A 79 3.43 -18.95 -12.24
N LEU A 80 3.39 -18.52 -10.98
CA LEU A 80 4.03 -17.30 -10.48
C LEU A 80 5.22 -17.70 -9.63
N THR A 81 6.42 -17.37 -10.07
CA THR A 81 7.61 -17.52 -9.24
C THR A 81 8.21 -16.15 -8.98
N GLN A 82 8.64 -15.92 -7.74
CA GLN A 82 9.33 -14.69 -7.36
C GLN A 82 10.54 -15.01 -6.51
N ASN A 83 11.65 -14.38 -6.85
CA ASN A 83 12.88 -14.42 -6.06
C ASN A 83 13.42 -12.99 -5.95
N GLY A 84 13.11 -12.36 -4.81
CA GLY A 84 13.42 -10.96 -4.60
C GLY A 84 12.75 -10.06 -5.65
N PRO A 85 13.51 -9.19 -6.34
CA PRO A 85 12.94 -8.24 -7.31
C PRO A 85 12.57 -8.86 -8.66
N LEU A 86 12.73 -10.18 -8.83
CA LEU A 86 12.49 -10.88 -10.07
C LEU A 86 11.23 -11.73 -9.97
N ILE A 87 10.20 -11.36 -10.73
CA ILE A 87 8.91 -12.06 -10.81
C ILE A 87 8.80 -12.69 -12.20
N ARG A 88 8.41 -13.97 -12.26
CA ARG A 88 8.11 -14.66 -13.51
C ARG A 88 6.68 -15.15 -13.54
N TYR A 89 6.01 -14.88 -14.64
CA TYR A 89 4.70 -15.41 -15.00
C TYR A 89 4.88 -16.40 -16.13
N SER A 90 4.66 -17.67 -15.85
CA SER A 90 4.77 -18.74 -16.86
C SER A 90 3.38 -19.21 -17.23
N PHE A 91 2.98 -18.94 -18.46
CA PHE A 91 1.72 -19.37 -19.06
C PHE A 91 1.95 -20.61 -19.94
N THR A 92 0.93 -21.45 -20.06
CA THR A 92 0.93 -22.63 -20.95
C THR A 92 -0.16 -22.49 -22.02
N ASN A 93 0.02 -23.13 -23.18
CA ASN A 93 -0.94 -23.20 -24.29
C ASN A 93 -1.36 -21.83 -24.90
N PRO A 94 -0.45 -21.17 -25.68
CA PRO A 94 0.94 -21.50 -25.95
C PRO A 94 1.86 -21.17 -24.79
N ASP A 95 3.06 -21.73 -24.77
CA ASP A 95 4.04 -21.41 -23.75
C ASP A 95 4.52 -19.96 -23.90
N GLU A 96 4.48 -19.22 -22.80
CA GLU A 96 4.93 -17.83 -22.73
C GLU A 96 5.45 -17.55 -21.33
N VAL A 97 6.66 -17.06 -21.22
CA VAL A 97 7.25 -16.67 -19.92
C VAL A 97 7.58 -15.20 -19.94
N LEU A 98 6.91 -14.45 -19.05
CA LEU A 98 7.19 -13.06 -18.81
C LEU A 98 8.04 -12.92 -17.57
N GLN A 99 9.06 -12.08 -17.63
CA GLN A 99 9.91 -11.76 -16.50
C GLN A 99 9.79 -10.27 -16.17
N LEU A 100 9.23 -9.97 -15.00
CA LEU A 100 9.19 -8.63 -14.44
C LEU A 100 10.37 -8.44 -13.50
N ARG A 101 11.15 -7.40 -13.72
CA ARG A 101 12.20 -6.95 -12.82
C ARG A 101 11.78 -5.67 -12.13
N LEU A 102 11.71 -5.70 -10.80
CA LEU A 102 11.45 -4.53 -9.96
C LEU A 102 12.80 -3.90 -9.60
N GLY A 103 13.14 -2.78 -10.25
CA GLY A 103 14.35 -2.02 -9.94
C GLY A 103 14.09 -0.91 -8.91
N GLU A 104 15.09 -0.14 -8.57
CA GLU A 104 14.93 0.99 -7.64
C GLU A 104 14.11 2.14 -8.24
N LYS A 105 14.31 2.45 -9.53
CA LYS A 105 13.73 3.62 -10.22
C LYS A 105 12.70 3.26 -11.28
N SER A 106 12.61 2.00 -11.68
CA SER A 106 11.66 1.55 -12.71
C SER A 106 11.42 0.06 -12.63
N SER A 107 10.29 -0.40 -13.16
CA SER A 107 10.07 -1.81 -13.48
C SER A 107 10.34 -2.06 -14.97
N ARG A 108 10.74 -3.29 -15.28
CA ARG A 108 10.96 -3.74 -16.66
C ARG A 108 10.32 -5.11 -16.86
N LEU A 109 9.44 -5.19 -17.86
CA LEU A 109 8.86 -6.44 -18.32
C LEU A 109 9.66 -6.94 -19.52
N ASP A 110 10.06 -8.21 -19.48
CA ASP A 110 10.80 -8.89 -20.52
C ASP A 110 10.04 -10.17 -20.93
N LEU A 111 10.22 -10.60 -22.16
CA LEU A 111 9.84 -11.91 -22.66
C LEU A 111 11.05 -12.84 -22.53
N VAL A 112 10.85 -14.03 -21.97
CA VAL A 112 11.90 -15.05 -21.90
C VAL A 112 11.72 -15.97 -23.09
N THR A 113 12.77 -16.10 -23.91
CA THR A 113 12.83 -16.95 -25.12
C THR A 113 13.96 -17.97 -24.96
N ASP A 114 14.05 -18.93 -25.88
CA ASP A 114 15.13 -19.92 -25.88
C ASP A 114 16.51 -19.28 -26.09
N SER A 115 16.56 -18.12 -26.77
CA SER A 115 17.77 -17.34 -27.01
C SER A 115 18.15 -16.41 -25.84
N GLY A 116 17.28 -16.27 -24.83
CA GLY A 116 17.53 -15.40 -23.67
C GLY A 116 16.33 -14.56 -23.27
N THR A 117 16.59 -13.35 -22.82
CA THR A 117 15.56 -12.44 -22.30
C THR A 117 15.51 -11.17 -23.17
N GLU A 118 14.36 -10.92 -23.77
CA GLU A 118 14.12 -9.76 -24.65
C GLU A 118 13.18 -8.76 -23.98
N LYS A 119 13.43 -7.46 -24.18
CA LYS A 119 12.52 -6.42 -23.67
C LYS A 119 11.14 -6.58 -24.32
N PHE A 120 10.10 -6.64 -23.48
CA PHE A 120 8.73 -6.72 -23.97
C PHE A 120 8.37 -5.46 -24.77
N ALA A 121 7.79 -5.65 -25.95
CA ALA A 121 7.48 -4.56 -26.87
C ALA A 121 6.43 -3.62 -26.27
N VAL A 122 6.73 -2.32 -26.23
CA VAL A 122 5.84 -1.27 -25.67
C VAL A 122 4.47 -1.29 -26.38
N SER A 123 4.45 -1.48 -27.69
CA SER A 123 3.22 -1.57 -28.50
C SER A 123 2.30 -2.74 -28.14
N LYS A 124 2.81 -3.74 -27.41
CA LYS A 124 2.04 -4.90 -26.97
C LYS A 124 1.54 -4.76 -25.52
N LEU A 125 1.99 -3.77 -24.76
CA LEU A 125 1.66 -3.64 -23.34
C LEU A 125 0.14 -3.58 -23.09
N ASN A 126 -0.61 -2.92 -23.95
CA ASN A 126 -2.06 -2.76 -23.83
C ASN A 126 -2.85 -3.98 -24.35
N GLN A 127 -2.16 -4.99 -24.92
CA GLN A 127 -2.83 -6.19 -25.36
C GLN A 127 -3.30 -7.01 -24.15
N ARG A 128 -4.47 -7.61 -24.31
CA ARG A 128 -5.07 -8.48 -23.29
C ARG A 128 -4.36 -9.83 -23.24
N ILE A 129 -4.14 -10.34 -22.07
CA ILE A 129 -3.61 -11.67 -21.84
C ILE A 129 -4.70 -12.68 -22.18
N ARG A 130 -4.57 -13.31 -23.34
CA ARG A 130 -5.43 -14.42 -23.81
C ARG A 130 -6.93 -14.13 -23.71
N GLY A 131 -7.32 -12.91 -24.08
CA GLY A 131 -8.72 -12.50 -24.11
C GLY A 131 -9.32 -12.14 -22.75
N THR A 132 -8.55 -12.19 -21.65
CA THR A 132 -9.00 -11.73 -20.33
C THR A 132 -8.99 -10.21 -20.24
N SER A 133 -9.57 -9.64 -19.19
CA SER A 133 -9.52 -8.18 -18.92
C SER A 133 -8.16 -7.70 -18.40
N VAL A 134 -7.20 -8.60 -18.19
CA VAL A 134 -5.84 -8.28 -17.77
C VAL A 134 -4.97 -8.00 -18.98
N SER A 135 -4.25 -6.89 -18.99
CA SER A 135 -3.27 -6.54 -20.03
C SER A 135 -1.84 -6.83 -19.54
N TYR A 136 -0.88 -6.88 -20.46
CA TYR A 136 0.53 -7.00 -20.10
C TYR A 136 1.04 -5.79 -19.28
N GLU A 137 0.47 -4.61 -19.51
CA GLU A 137 0.78 -3.41 -18.71
C GLU A 137 0.39 -3.58 -17.25
N ASP A 138 -0.74 -4.25 -16.99
CA ASP A 138 -1.22 -4.51 -15.63
C ASP A 138 -0.23 -5.37 -14.83
N LEU A 139 0.49 -6.28 -15.49
CA LEU A 139 1.54 -7.10 -14.87
C LEU A 139 2.89 -6.37 -14.72
N ALA A 140 3.09 -5.26 -15.42
CA ALA A 140 4.37 -4.56 -15.44
C ALA A 140 4.60 -3.66 -14.22
N PHE A 141 3.57 -3.35 -13.43
CA PHE A 141 3.62 -2.47 -12.25
C PHE A 141 4.33 -1.13 -12.46
N LYS A 142 4.36 -0.62 -13.70
CA LYS A 142 5.04 0.65 -14.02
C LYS A 142 4.51 1.82 -13.21
N PHE A 143 3.23 1.83 -12.88
CA PHE A 143 2.57 2.89 -12.12
C PHE A 143 3.18 3.09 -10.72
N LEU A 144 3.78 2.05 -10.11
CA LEU A 144 4.45 2.18 -8.82
C LEU A 144 5.69 3.09 -8.86
N TYR A 145 6.14 3.45 -10.06
CA TYR A 145 7.32 4.28 -10.32
C TYR A 145 6.98 5.65 -10.91
N TRP A 146 5.70 5.97 -11.08
CA TRP A 146 5.31 7.26 -11.61
C TRP A 146 5.74 8.40 -10.69
N PRO A 147 6.37 9.45 -11.22
CA PRO A 147 6.96 10.51 -10.40
C PRO A 147 5.93 11.38 -9.69
N THR A 148 4.74 11.51 -10.29
CA THR A 148 3.67 12.34 -9.75
C THR A 148 2.69 11.50 -8.95
N ALA A 149 2.86 11.49 -7.63
CA ALA A 149 1.99 10.79 -6.70
C ALA A 149 1.64 11.68 -5.51
N ARG A 150 0.40 11.59 -5.02
CA ARG A 150 -0.07 12.30 -3.82
C ARG A 150 -0.99 11.42 -2.97
N VAL A 151 -0.97 11.61 -1.66
CA VAL A 151 -1.94 11.03 -0.74
C VAL A 151 -3.22 11.85 -0.82
N LEU A 152 -4.36 11.19 -1.04
CA LEU A 152 -5.68 11.82 -1.01
C LEU A 152 -6.34 11.73 0.36
N GLY A 153 -5.88 10.82 1.22
CA GLY A 153 -6.43 10.55 2.54
C GLY A 153 -6.43 9.07 2.87
N GLU A 154 -7.33 8.68 3.75
CA GLU A 154 -7.54 7.32 4.19
C GLU A 154 -8.95 6.85 3.79
N GLU A 155 -9.08 5.58 3.42
CA GLU A 155 -10.36 4.98 3.07
C GLU A 155 -10.34 3.48 3.43
N ASN A 156 -11.46 2.97 3.91
CA ASN A 156 -11.59 1.54 4.16
C ASN A 156 -11.92 0.77 2.87
N VAL A 157 -11.10 -0.23 2.58
CA VAL A 157 -11.40 -1.22 1.55
C VAL A 157 -11.70 -2.54 2.25
N ARG A 158 -12.94 -2.98 2.19
CA ARG A 158 -13.45 -4.09 3.01
C ARG A 158 -13.21 -3.81 4.50
N THR A 159 -12.42 -4.63 5.16
CA THR A 159 -12.08 -4.51 6.60
C THR A 159 -10.71 -3.88 6.85
N ARG A 160 -10.05 -3.32 5.81
CA ARG A 160 -8.69 -2.80 5.88
C ARG A 160 -8.67 -1.29 5.76
N ASN A 161 -7.98 -0.62 6.67
CA ASN A 161 -7.74 0.82 6.58
C ASN A 161 -6.55 1.08 5.64
N CYS A 162 -6.80 1.81 4.56
CA CYS A 162 -5.86 2.01 3.47
C CYS A 162 -5.50 3.49 3.30
N TRP A 163 -4.25 3.75 2.91
CA TRP A 163 -3.90 5.00 2.26
C TRP A 163 -4.48 5.02 0.86
N LYS A 164 -5.20 6.09 0.51
CA LYS A 164 -5.66 6.34 -0.85
C LYS A 164 -4.69 7.28 -1.54
N LEU A 165 -4.08 6.79 -2.60
CA LEU A 165 -3.11 7.53 -3.40
C LEU A 165 -3.68 7.85 -4.77
N GLN A 166 -3.25 8.97 -5.34
CA GLN A 166 -3.42 9.29 -6.75
C GLN A 166 -2.06 9.34 -7.42
N LEU A 167 -1.92 8.62 -8.53
CA LEU A 167 -0.74 8.57 -9.36
C LEU A 167 -1.10 9.06 -10.76
N ARG A 168 -0.25 9.91 -11.35
CA ARG A 168 -0.44 10.41 -12.72
C ARG A 168 0.66 9.89 -13.62
N ALA A 169 0.26 9.41 -14.80
CA ALA A 169 1.20 8.94 -15.80
C ALA A 169 2.08 10.11 -16.31
N PRO A 170 3.38 9.88 -16.53
CA PRO A 170 4.29 10.90 -17.03
C PRO A 170 4.11 11.20 -18.52
N SER A 171 3.54 10.26 -19.29
CA SER A 171 3.38 10.36 -20.75
C SER A 171 2.23 9.49 -21.24
N GLY A 172 1.85 9.64 -22.51
CA GLY A 172 0.80 8.88 -23.19
C GLY A 172 1.14 7.42 -23.53
N GLU A 173 2.24 6.88 -23.03
CA GLU A 173 2.63 5.49 -23.28
C GLU A 173 1.82 4.46 -22.48
N SER A 174 1.14 4.89 -21.42
CA SER A 174 0.27 4.04 -20.60
C SER A 174 -1.18 4.10 -21.09
N GLN A 175 -1.92 3.00 -20.98
CA GLN A 175 -3.37 3.00 -21.16
C GLN A 175 -4.08 3.86 -20.10
N TYR A 176 -3.43 4.14 -18.98
CA TYR A 176 -3.95 4.96 -17.89
C TYR A 176 -3.29 6.33 -17.85
N SER A 177 -4.10 7.38 -17.76
CA SER A 177 -3.63 8.74 -17.46
C SER A 177 -3.46 8.95 -15.96
N ASN A 178 -4.27 8.25 -15.18
CA ASN A 178 -4.35 8.38 -13.74
C ASN A 178 -4.72 7.04 -13.09
N ILE A 179 -4.14 6.76 -11.93
CA ILE A 179 -4.48 5.60 -11.11
C ILE A 179 -4.82 6.07 -9.70
N LEU A 180 -5.93 5.58 -9.16
CA LEU A 180 -6.19 5.59 -7.72
C LEU A 180 -5.77 4.24 -7.14
N LEU A 181 -5.00 4.28 -6.06
CA LEU A 181 -4.43 3.10 -5.43
C LEU A 181 -4.73 3.11 -3.93
N TRP A 182 -5.21 1.98 -3.40
CA TRP A 182 -5.44 1.76 -1.97
C TRP A 182 -4.42 0.80 -1.42
N VAL A 183 -3.59 1.28 -0.51
CA VAL A 183 -2.51 0.53 0.15
C VAL A 183 -2.88 0.31 1.60
N ASP A 184 -2.97 -0.93 2.04
CA ASP A 184 -3.24 -1.28 3.44
C ASP A 184 -2.16 -0.70 4.37
N LYS A 185 -2.57 0.05 5.37
CA LYS A 185 -1.66 0.76 6.28
C LYS A 185 -0.80 -0.17 7.14
N VAL A 186 -1.26 -1.38 7.40
CA VAL A 186 -0.59 -2.34 8.28
C VAL A 186 0.35 -3.25 7.50
N SER A 187 -0.13 -3.84 6.40
CA SER A 187 0.63 -4.82 5.62
C SER A 187 1.29 -4.25 4.37
N GLY A 188 0.96 -3.01 3.97
CA GLY A 188 1.42 -2.43 2.70
C GLY A 188 0.86 -3.11 1.44
N ALA A 189 -0.08 -4.04 1.58
CA ALA A 189 -0.67 -4.74 0.45
C ALA A 189 -1.52 -3.80 -0.41
N LEU A 190 -1.48 -4.02 -1.73
CA LEU A 190 -2.35 -3.33 -2.67
C LEU A 190 -3.75 -3.93 -2.60
N MET A 191 -4.71 -3.21 -2.03
CA MET A 191 -6.06 -3.71 -1.80
C MET A 191 -7.02 -3.41 -2.94
N ARG A 192 -6.86 -2.25 -3.57
CA ARG A 192 -7.64 -1.81 -4.75
C ARG A 192 -6.80 -0.91 -5.63
N MET A 193 -7.04 -1.01 -6.93
CA MET A 193 -6.53 -0.08 -7.94
C MET A 193 -7.68 0.29 -8.89
N GLU A 194 -7.79 1.55 -9.24
CA GLU A 194 -8.70 2.05 -10.27
C GLU A 194 -7.92 2.81 -11.33
N GLY A 195 -8.01 2.34 -12.57
CA GLY A 195 -7.35 2.94 -13.73
C GLY A 195 -8.31 3.83 -14.52
N TYR A 196 -7.88 5.05 -14.80
CA TYR A 196 -8.61 6.06 -15.56
C TYR A 196 -7.91 6.31 -16.88
N ASP A 197 -8.66 6.36 -17.98
CA ASP A 197 -8.13 6.66 -19.30
C ASP A 197 -7.73 8.16 -19.46
N TRP A 198 -7.30 8.53 -20.66
CA TRP A 198 -6.88 9.91 -20.99
C TRP A 198 -8.05 10.89 -21.07
N ASN A 199 -9.30 10.43 -21.05
CA ASN A 199 -10.52 11.23 -20.91
C ASN A 199 -10.99 11.30 -19.45
N ALA A 200 -10.16 10.87 -18.50
CA ALA A 200 -10.46 10.78 -17.07
C ALA A 200 -11.68 9.90 -16.75
N GLN A 201 -11.96 8.89 -17.57
CA GLN A 201 -13.03 7.93 -17.36
C GLN A 201 -12.47 6.68 -16.68
N LEU A 202 -13.17 6.17 -15.65
CA LEU A 202 -12.82 4.91 -15.01
C LEU A 202 -13.03 3.77 -16.02
N VAL A 203 -11.94 3.07 -16.35
CA VAL A 203 -11.96 1.99 -17.36
C VAL A 203 -11.65 0.63 -16.77
N LYS A 204 -10.95 0.57 -15.63
CA LYS A 204 -10.58 -0.70 -15.01
C LYS A 204 -10.51 -0.60 -13.49
N ARG A 205 -10.93 -1.65 -12.80
CA ARG A 205 -10.83 -1.78 -11.34
C ARG A 205 -10.26 -3.14 -10.97
N PHE A 206 -9.30 -3.15 -10.08
CA PHE A 206 -8.75 -4.33 -9.41
C PHE A 206 -9.10 -4.26 -7.94
N GLU A 207 -9.58 -5.35 -7.38
CA GLU A 207 -9.92 -5.42 -5.96
C GLU A 207 -9.59 -6.79 -5.38
N VAL A 208 -8.87 -6.82 -4.28
CA VAL A 208 -8.62 -8.04 -3.51
C VAL A 208 -9.95 -8.53 -2.94
N VAL A 209 -10.36 -9.74 -3.32
CA VAL A 209 -11.58 -10.39 -2.83
C VAL A 209 -11.29 -11.18 -1.57
N SER A 210 -10.22 -11.94 -1.56
CA SER A 210 -9.81 -12.76 -0.42
C SER A 210 -8.31 -12.98 -0.38
N ALA A 211 -7.81 -13.23 0.82
CA ALA A 211 -6.44 -13.65 1.09
C ALA A 211 -6.44 -15.02 1.76
N GLN A 212 -5.31 -15.71 1.70
CA GLN A 212 -5.07 -17.02 2.33
C GLN A 212 -3.75 -17.02 3.08
N LYS A 213 -3.65 -17.87 4.07
CA LYS A 213 -2.41 -18.06 4.83
C LYS A 213 -1.70 -19.32 4.35
N ILE A 214 -0.45 -19.16 3.91
CA ILE A 214 0.44 -20.24 3.49
C ILE A 214 1.72 -20.09 4.31
N ASP A 215 2.16 -21.12 5.01
CA ASP A 215 3.37 -21.15 5.83
C ASP A 215 3.49 -19.91 6.75
N ASN A 216 2.40 -19.61 7.45
CA ASN A 216 2.23 -18.49 8.37
C ASN A 216 2.32 -17.07 7.74
N ARG A 217 2.36 -16.95 6.41
CA ARG A 217 2.34 -15.68 5.67
C ARG A 217 1.02 -15.50 4.92
N TRP A 218 0.57 -14.26 4.78
CA TRP A 218 -0.62 -13.92 4.02
C TRP A 218 -0.28 -13.73 2.54
N PHE A 219 -1.07 -14.38 1.67
CA PHE A 219 -0.99 -14.27 0.23
C PHE A 219 -2.36 -13.93 -0.35
N LEU A 220 -2.34 -13.32 -1.53
CA LEU A 220 -3.54 -13.16 -2.33
C LEU A 220 -4.13 -14.56 -2.61
N LYS A 221 -5.44 -14.73 -2.37
CA LYS A 221 -6.18 -15.91 -2.80
C LYS A 221 -6.98 -15.61 -4.06
N GLN A 222 -7.70 -14.48 -4.08
CA GLN A 222 -8.50 -14.08 -5.21
C GLN A 222 -8.52 -12.55 -5.35
N MET A 223 -8.35 -12.07 -6.58
CA MET A 223 -8.54 -10.68 -7.00
C MET A 223 -9.58 -10.64 -8.10
N ARG A 224 -10.47 -9.66 -8.04
CA ARG A 224 -11.43 -9.36 -9.08
C ARG A 224 -10.90 -8.21 -9.93
N ILE A 225 -10.90 -8.38 -11.23
CA ILE A 225 -10.53 -7.38 -12.22
C ILE A 225 -11.78 -7.11 -13.07
N GLU A 226 -12.23 -5.87 -13.07
CA GLU A 226 -13.40 -5.42 -13.81
C GLU A 226 -12.96 -4.42 -14.89
N GLU A 227 -13.42 -4.63 -16.10
CA GLU A 227 -13.35 -3.67 -17.18
C GLU A 227 -14.69 -2.94 -17.21
N LEU A 228 -14.66 -1.61 -17.22
CA LEU A 228 -15.85 -0.77 -17.16
C LEU A 228 -16.05 -0.02 -18.46
N GLN A 229 -17.30 0.23 -18.79
CA GLN A 229 -17.66 1.12 -19.90
C GLN A 229 -17.28 2.56 -19.51
N PRO A 230 -16.45 3.25 -20.30
CA PRO A 230 -16.07 4.64 -20.02
C PRO A 230 -17.28 5.54 -19.77
N GLY A 231 -17.19 6.42 -18.80
CA GLY A 231 -18.25 7.35 -18.41
C GLY A 231 -19.44 6.75 -17.67
N THR A 232 -19.40 5.46 -17.41
CA THR A 232 -20.45 4.77 -16.63
C THR A 232 -19.82 3.88 -15.56
N ASN A 233 -20.64 3.29 -14.69
CA ASN A 233 -20.19 2.24 -13.77
C ASN A 233 -20.57 0.83 -14.26
N HIS A 234 -20.95 0.71 -15.55
CA HIS A 234 -21.35 -0.58 -16.13
C HIS A 234 -20.12 -1.45 -16.35
N VAL A 235 -20.16 -2.69 -15.81
CA VAL A 235 -19.10 -3.67 -15.96
C VAL A 235 -19.26 -4.40 -17.29
N LEU A 236 -18.32 -4.25 -18.19
CA LEU A 236 -18.28 -4.91 -19.49
C LEU A 236 -17.79 -6.34 -19.38
N SER A 237 -16.77 -6.57 -18.57
CA SER A 237 -16.20 -7.90 -18.35
C SER A 237 -15.58 -8.02 -16.96
N ARG A 238 -15.45 -9.26 -16.49
CA ARG A 238 -14.90 -9.55 -15.16
C ARG A 238 -13.97 -10.75 -15.24
N THR A 239 -12.70 -10.53 -14.88
CA THR A 239 -11.70 -11.57 -14.71
C THR A 239 -11.42 -11.79 -13.23
N TYR A 240 -11.27 -13.03 -12.81
CA TYR A 240 -10.76 -13.39 -11.49
C TYR A 240 -9.34 -13.93 -11.64
N LEU A 241 -8.40 -13.31 -10.93
CA LEU A 241 -7.10 -13.88 -10.67
C LEU A 241 -7.23 -14.73 -9.41
N GLU A 242 -6.93 -16.01 -9.51
CA GLU A 242 -7.07 -16.99 -8.44
C GLU A 242 -5.73 -17.69 -8.22
N ILE A 243 -5.23 -17.66 -6.99
CA ILE A 243 -4.02 -18.38 -6.58
C ILE A 243 -4.45 -19.71 -5.97
N LYS A 244 -3.91 -20.78 -6.52
CA LYS A 244 -4.08 -22.15 -6.03
C LYS A 244 -2.87 -22.52 -5.16
N LYS A 245 -3.12 -23.32 -4.17
CA LYS A 245 -2.07 -23.89 -3.33
C LYS A 245 -1.38 -25.05 -4.05
#